data_bdfdfd6cf66a7e477d010cd68adbfc29
#
_entry.id   bdfdfd6cf66a7e477d010cd68adbfc29
#
_cell.length_a   1.000
_cell.length_b   1.000
_cell.length_c   1.000
_cell.angle_alpha   90.00
_cell.angle_beta   90.00
_cell.angle_gamma   90.00
#
_symmetry.space_group_name_H-M   'P 1'
#
loop_
_entity.id
_entity.type
_entity.pdbx_description
1 polymer ?
#
loop_
_entity_poly.entity_id
_entity_poly.type
_entity_poly.pdbx_seq_one_letter_code
_entity_poly.pdbx_strand_id
1 'polypeptide(L)'
;MIFWSKPNLNKKDLAHLNYAFESKWISGGQYINKFENKLKNTLKVKNIFATSSGTTAIHLAYLAIGLKKNDEIIIPGYGYLAAANIAKLLGLKIVFAEVDPNTFCVREQDIKAAVTKRTKAIVIIHTYGNMCEVDKISRFAKKRKIFLIEDAAE
;
A
#
# COMPACT_ATOMS: atom_id res chain seq x y z
N MET A 1 25.52 -12.91 12.49
CA MET A 1 24.83 -12.65 11.21
C MET A 1 23.70 -11.67 11.48
N ILE A 2 23.65 -10.55 10.80
CA ILE A 2 22.54 -9.58 10.89
C ILE A 2 21.53 -9.95 9.81
N PHE A 3 20.31 -10.30 10.21
CA PHE A 3 19.24 -10.61 9.26
C PHE A 3 18.54 -9.29 8.85
N TRP A 4 18.19 -9.18 7.58
CA TRP A 4 17.40 -8.08 7.05
C TRP A 4 16.04 -7.96 7.77
N SER A 5 15.38 -9.08 7.98
CA SER A 5 14.11 -9.18 8.68
C SER A 5 14.02 -10.52 9.40
N LYS A 6 13.43 -10.53 10.59
CA LYS A 6 13.16 -11.75 11.35
C LYS A 6 11.76 -11.65 11.96
N PRO A 7 10.89 -12.66 11.77
CA PRO A 7 9.59 -12.70 12.42
C PRO A 7 9.74 -12.69 13.95
N ASN A 8 8.95 -11.86 14.61
CA ASN A 8 8.85 -11.84 16.06
C ASN A 8 7.66 -12.70 16.50
N LEU A 9 7.90 -14.01 16.59
CA LEU A 9 6.88 -15.00 16.98
C LEU A 9 7.12 -15.48 18.41
N ASN A 10 6.05 -15.74 19.13
CA ASN A 10 6.08 -16.16 20.53
C ASN A 10 5.04 -17.27 20.83
N LYS A 11 5.03 -17.78 22.08
CA LYS A 11 4.14 -18.87 22.50
C LYS A 11 2.65 -18.53 22.38
N LYS A 12 2.26 -17.25 22.47
CA LYS A 12 0.86 -16.84 22.32
C LYS A 12 0.42 -16.96 20.86
N ASP A 13 1.32 -16.64 19.93
CA ASP A 13 1.04 -16.78 18.49
C ASP A 13 0.81 -18.26 18.14
N LEU A 14 1.65 -19.16 18.69
CA LEU A 14 1.48 -20.61 18.53
C LEU A 14 0.14 -21.10 19.13
N ALA A 15 -0.25 -20.60 20.30
CA ALA A 15 -1.53 -20.97 20.91
C ALA A 15 -2.72 -20.54 20.04
N HIS A 16 -2.68 -19.35 19.45
CA HIS A 16 -3.71 -18.89 18.51
C HIS A 16 -3.75 -19.73 17.23
N LEU A 17 -2.59 -20.12 16.72
CA LEU A 17 -2.51 -21.01 15.56
C LEU A 17 -3.12 -22.37 15.85
N ASN A 18 -2.76 -22.99 16.99
CA ASN A 18 -3.32 -24.28 17.41
C ASN A 18 -4.85 -24.21 17.55
N TYR A 19 -5.36 -23.15 18.19
CA TYR A 19 -6.80 -22.96 18.33
C TYR A 19 -7.50 -22.83 16.96
N ALA A 20 -6.90 -22.09 16.02
CA ALA A 20 -7.44 -21.99 14.67
C ALA A 20 -7.44 -23.35 13.95
N PHE A 21 -6.36 -24.11 14.10
CA PHE A 21 -6.24 -25.44 13.50
C PHE A 21 -7.27 -26.43 14.08
N GLU A 22 -7.44 -26.48 15.40
CA GLU A 22 -8.40 -27.34 16.08
C GLU A 22 -9.86 -27.02 15.71
N SER A 23 -10.14 -25.75 15.39
CA SER A 23 -11.46 -25.35 14.90
C SER A 23 -11.82 -25.93 13.54
N LYS A 24 -10.87 -26.54 12.82
CA LYS A 24 -11.00 -27.07 11.46
C LYS A 24 -11.43 -26.03 10.42
N TRP A 25 -11.38 -24.75 10.77
CA TRP A 25 -11.72 -23.64 9.88
C TRP A 25 -10.45 -22.92 9.44
N ILE A 26 -9.90 -23.32 8.29
CA ILE A 26 -8.56 -22.92 7.83
C ILE A 26 -8.54 -21.88 6.72
N SER A 27 -9.71 -21.43 6.23
CA SER A 27 -9.78 -20.40 5.19
C SER A 27 -10.94 -19.44 5.43
N GLY A 28 -10.69 -18.14 5.32
CA GLY A 28 -11.69 -17.09 5.51
C GLY A 28 -12.31 -17.06 6.92
N GLY A 29 -13.48 -16.47 7.06
CA GLY A 29 -14.34 -16.58 8.23
C GLY A 29 -13.93 -15.74 9.45
N GLN A 30 -14.19 -16.30 10.65
CA GLN A 30 -14.15 -15.51 11.90
C GLN A 30 -12.82 -14.86 12.25
N TYR A 31 -11.68 -15.46 11.88
CA TYR A 31 -10.36 -14.90 12.20
C TYR A 31 -10.04 -13.68 11.37
N ILE A 32 -10.40 -13.71 10.09
CA ILE A 32 -10.25 -12.52 9.21
C ILE A 32 -11.12 -11.39 9.74
N ASN A 33 -12.39 -11.66 10.05
CA ASN A 33 -13.30 -10.65 10.61
C ASN A 33 -12.78 -10.07 11.94
N LYS A 34 -12.26 -10.92 12.85
CA LYS A 34 -11.63 -10.45 14.10
C LYS A 34 -10.41 -9.57 13.84
N PHE A 35 -9.56 -9.97 12.91
CA PHE A 35 -8.37 -9.21 12.52
C PHE A 35 -8.74 -7.84 11.94
N GLU A 36 -9.63 -7.80 10.94
CA GLU A 36 -10.09 -6.57 10.31
C GLU A 36 -10.77 -5.62 11.31
N ASN A 37 -11.64 -6.15 12.19
CA ASN A 37 -12.28 -5.34 13.23
C ASN A 37 -11.28 -4.79 14.25
N LYS A 38 -10.28 -5.59 14.65
CA LYS A 38 -9.24 -5.12 15.57
C LYS A 38 -8.40 -4.01 14.94
N LEU A 39 -7.96 -4.18 13.70
CA LEU A 39 -7.21 -3.14 12.98
C LEU A 39 -8.06 -1.88 12.75
N LYS A 40 -9.31 -2.03 12.35
CA LYS A 40 -10.25 -0.92 12.19
C LYS A 40 -10.33 -0.06 13.44
N ASN A 41 -10.46 -0.69 14.61
CA ASN A 41 -10.54 0.00 15.89
C ASN A 41 -9.20 0.64 16.30
N THR A 42 -8.08 -0.06 16.06
CA THR A 42 -6.74 0.43 16.40
C THR A 42 -6.34 1.62 15.54
N LEU A 43 -6.56 1.53 14.24
CA LEU A 43 -6.20 2.57 13.28
C LEU A 43 -7.28 3.66 13.14
N LYS A 44 -8.45 3.49 13.78
CA LYS A 44 -9.60 4.41 13.70
C LYS A 44 -10.02 4.71 12.27
N VAL A 45 -9.96 3.73 11.39
CA VAL A 45 -10.36 3.84 9.98
C VAL A 45 -11.73 3.24 9.74
N LYS A 46 -12.38 3.66 8.65
CA LYS A 46 -13.74 3.24 8.34
C LYS A 46 -13.84 1.82 7.81
N ASN A 47 -12.92 1.42 6.97
CA ASN A 47 -12.91 0.10 6.30
C ASN A 47 -11.51 -0.51 6.34
N ILE A 48 -11.45 -1.83 6.53
CA ILE A 48 -10.25 -2.66 6.44
C ILE A 48 -10.60 -3.89 5.63
N PHE A 49 -9.71 -4.31 4.76
CA PHE A 49 -9.83 -5.53 3.98
C PHE A 49 -8.50 -6.29 4.03
N ALA A 50 -8.51 -7.49 4.58
CA ALA A 50 -7.36 -8.37 4.56
C ALA A 50 -7.16 -8.96 3.15
N THR A 51 -5.92 -9.02 2.71
CA THR A 51 -5.53 -9.62 1.43
C THR A 51 -4.40 -10.62 1.66
N SER A 52 -4.13 -11.48 0.68
CA SER A 52 -3.09 -12.51 0.78
C SER A 52 -1.66 -11.96 0.68
N SER A 53 -1.49 -10.73 0.19
CA SER A 53 -0.19 -10.06 0.06
C SER A 53 -0.36 -8.55 -0.16
N GLY A 54 0.71 -7.75 0.03
CA GLY A 54 0.73 -6.34 -0.32
C GLY A 54 0.47 -6.10 -1.82
N THR A 55 0.96 -6.97 -2.69
CA THR A 55 0.70 -6.90 -4.14
C THR A 55 -0.79 -7.00 -4.45
N THR A 56 -1.51 -7.93 -3.80
CA THR A 56 -2.97 -8.06 -3.97
C THR A 56 -3.72 -6.90 -3.31
N ALA A 57 -3.20 -6.32 -2.23
CA ALA A 57 -3.75 -5.11 -1.62
C ALA A 57 -3.69 -3.91 -2.59
N ILE A 58 -2.55 -3.70 -3.24
CA ILE A 58 -2.37 -2.65 -4.26
C ILE A 58 -3.32 -2.90 -5.44
N HIS A 59 -3.44 -4.15 -5.90
CA HIS A 59 -4.37 -4.49 -6.97
C HIS A 59 -5.82 -4.14 -6.58
N LEU A 60 -6.24 -4.54 -5.39
CA LEU A 60 -7.56 -4.20 -4.86
C LEU A 60 -7.76 -2.68 -4.78
N ALA A 61 -6.76 -1.92 -4.31
CA ALA A 61 -6.83 -0.47 -4.24
C ALA A 61 -7.02 0.17 -5.63
N TYR A 62 -6.28 -0.28 -6.65
CA TYR A 62 -6.42 0.23 -8.02
C TYR A 62 -7.81 -0.03 -8.60
N LEU A 63 -8.35 -1.23 -8.36
CA LEU A 63 -9.72 -1.57 -8.80
C LEU A 63 -10.77 -0.77 -8.04
N ALA A 64 -10.60 -0.61 -6.72
CA ALA A 64 -11.57 0.10 -5.87
C ALA A 64 -11.72 1.58 -6.23
N ILE A 65 -10.65 2.24 -6.66
CA ILE A 65 -10.71 3.63 -7.14
C ILE A 65 -11.09 3.75 -8.62
N GLY A 66 -11.35 2.62 -9.29
CA GLY A 66 -11.86 2.57 -10.65
C GLY A 66 -10.86 2.91 -11.74
N LEU A 67 -9.55 2.64 -11.53
CA LEU A 67 -8.54 2.82 -12.57
C LEU A 67 -8.82 1.92 -13.77
N LYS A 68 -8.66 2.47 -14.99
CA LYS A 68 -8.92 1.80 -16.25
C LYS A 68 -7.69 1.84 -17.15
N LYS A 69 -7.61 0.91 -18.08
CA LYS A 69 -6.58 0.89 -19.13
C LYS A 69 -6.35 2.29 -19.72
N ASN A 70 -5.10 2.68 -19.84
CA ASN A 70 -4.61 4.00 -20.28
C ASN A 70 -4.76 5.15 -19.28
N ASP A 71 -5.39 4.96 -18.10
CA ASP A 71 -5.27 5.95 -17.03
C ASP A 71 -3.81 6.12 -16.60
N GLU A 72 -3.43 7.33 -16.25
CA GLU A 72 -2.07 7.65 -15.84
C GLU A 72 -1.95 7.57 -14.31
N ILE A 73 -0.91 6.89 -13.85
CA ILE A 73 -0.58 6.74 -12.44
C ILE A 73 0.87 7.14 -12.20
N ILE A 74 1.11 7.88 -11.14
CA ILE A 74 2.47 8.24 -10.69
C ILE A 74 2.92 7.22 -9.65
N ILE A 75 4.12 6.70 -9.82
CA ILE A 75 4.76 5.72 -8.92
C ILE A 75 6.19 6.18 -8.64
N PRO A 76 6.72 6.00 -7.41
CA PRO A 76 8.13 6.27 -7.13
C PRO A 76 9.07 5.51 -8.07
N GLY A 77 10.14 6.15 -8.52
CA GLY A 77 11.19 5.50 -9.33
C GLY A 77 12.05 4.51 -8.55
N TYR A 78 11.91 4.46 -7.23
CA TYR A 78 12.57 3.53 -6.33
C TYR A 78 11.55 2.94 -5.34
N GLY A 79 11.67 1.64 -5.05
CA GLY A 79 10.84 0.90 -4.11
C GLY A 79 10.47 -0.49 -4.61
N TYR A 80 9.58 -1.17 -3.89
CA TYR A 80 9.14 -2.49 -4.28
C TYR A 80 8.25 -2.45 -5.54
N LEU A 81 8.47 -3.38 -6.47
CA LEU A 81 7.87 -3.35 -7.80
C LEU A 81 6.34 -3.65 -7.85
N ALA A 82 5.71 -3.95 -6.72
CA ALA A 82 4.29 -4.34 -6.70
C ALA A 82 3.39 -3.29 -7.39
N ALA A 83 3.57 -2.01 -7.04
CA ALA A 83 2.77 -0.92 -7.62
C ALA A 83 2.92 -0.84 -9.15
N ALA A 84 4.15 -0.91 -9.64
CA ALA A 84 4.43 -0.84 -11.09
C ALA A 84 3.94 -2.10 -11.84
N ASN A 85 4.13 -3.29 -11.26
CA ASN A 85 3.70 -4.54 -11.86
C ASN A 85 2.18 -4.62 -12.02
N ILE A 86 1.43 -4.21 -11.00
CA ILE A 86 -0.04 -4.18 -11.06
C ILE A 86 -0.52 -3.09 -12.03
N ALA A 87 0.12 -1.92 -12.04
CA ALA A 87 -0.20 -0.88 -13.02
C ALA A 87 -0.01 -1.38 -14.46
N LYS A 88 1.09 -2.08 -14.72
CA LYS A 88 1.34 -2.70 -16.03
C LYS A 88 0.33 -3.78 -16.37
N LEU A 89 -0.03 -4.64 -15.40
CA LEU A 89 -1.03 -5.70 -15.57
C LEU A 89 -2.39 -5.12 -16.00
N LEU A 90 -2.79 -4.00 -15.39
CA LEU A 90 -4.06 -3.31 -15.69
C LEU A 90 -3.98 -2.40 -16.94
N GLY A 91 -2.83 -2.33 -17.60
CA GLY A 91 -2.62 -1.50 -18.79
C GLY A 91 -2.64 0.01 -18.48
N LEU A 92 -2.27 0.40 -17.26
CA LEU A 92 -2.12 1.80 -16.87
C LEU A 92 -0.86 2.41 -17.48
N LYS A 93 -0.85 3.72 -17.66
CA LYS A 93 0.33 4.50 -18.06
C LYS A 93 1.08 4.91 -16.82
N ILE A 94 2.29 4.38 -16.64
CA ILE A 94 3.13 4.68 -15.49
C ILE A 94 3.99 5.92 -15.80
N VAL A 95 3.97 6.87 -14.87
CA VAL A 95 4.92 7.99 -14.81
C VAL A 95 5.72 7.80 -13.53
N PHE A 96 7.03 7.69 -13.66
CA PHE A 96 7.91 7.60 -12.49
C PHE A 96 8.23 8.99 -11.94
N ALA A 97 8.09 9.14 -10.62
CA ALA A 97 8.54 10.32 -9.90
C ALA A 97 9.93 10.07 -9.30
N GLU A 98 10.76 11.10 -9.30
CA GLU A 98 12.05 11.05 -8.61
C GLU A 98 11.86 10.85 -7.11
N VAL A 99 12.87 10.28 -6.46
CA VAL A 99 12.93 10.12 -5.01
C VAL A 99 14.10 10.89 -4.42
N ASP A 100 13.95 11.30 -3.19
CA ASP A 100 15.04 11.93 -2.44
C ASP A 100 16.15 10.89 -2.17
N PRO A 101 17.41 11.15 -2.54
CA PRO A 101 18.50 10.17 -2.40
C PRO A 101 18.86 9.85 -0.95
N ASN A 102 18.43 10.65 0.02
CA ASN A 102 18.73 10.43 1.44
C ASN A 102 17.64 9.61 2.14
N THR A 103 16.38 9.78 1.73
CA THR A 103 15.23 9.10 2.35
C THR A 103 14.63 8.01 1.49
N PHE A 104 14.96 7.97 0.20
CA PHE A 104 14.37 7.10 -0.82
C PHE A 104 12.85 7.27 -0.99
N CYS A 105 12.30 8.33 -0.44
CA CYS A 105 10.88 8.68 -0.53
C CYS A 105 10.64 9.78 -1.55
N VAL A 106 9.45 9.80 -2.15
CA VAL A 106 9.00 10.93 -3.00
C VAL A 106 8.67 12.15 -2.14
N ARG A 107 8.98 13.33 -2.64
CA ARG A 107 8.59 14.63 -2.05
C ARG A 107 7.45 15.26 -2.85
N GLU A 108 6.78 16.24 -2.26
CA GLU A 108 5.69 16.94 -2.95
C GLU A 108 6.17 17.56 -4.29
N GLN A 109 7.39 18.12 -4.32
CA GLN A 109 7.95 18.70 -5.53
C GLN A 109 8.15 17.70 -6.66
N ASP A 110 8.57 16.46 -6.33
CA ASP A 110 8.81 15.39 -7.30
C ASP A 110 7.47 14.92 -7.91
N ILE A 111 6.43 14.81 -7.08
CA ILE A 111 5.07 14.54 -7.52
C ILE A 111 4.53 15.66 -8.41
N LYS A 112 4.73 16.94 -8.02
CA LYS A 112 4.29 18.09 -8.82
C LYS A 112 4.94 18.12 -10.21
N ALA A 113 6.21 17.74 -10.31
CA ALA A 113 6.93 17.69 -11.58
C ALA A 113 6.39 16.56 -12.50
N ALA A 114 5.94 15.46 -11.92
CA ALA A 114 5.44 14.29 -12.64
C ALA A 114 3.95 14.38 -13.05
N VAL A 115 3.13 15.19 -12.36
CA VAL A 115 1.69 15.27 -12.59
C VAL A 115 1.35 15.90 -13.95
N THR A 116 0.46 15.24 -14.69
CA THR A 116 -0.14 15.73 -15.92
C THR A 116 -1.66 15.93 -15.78
N LYS A 117 -2.30 16.42 -16.84
CA LYS A 117 -3.79 16.51 -16.90
C LYS A 117 -4.47 15.13 -16.92
N ARG A 118 -3.72 14.04 -17.16
CA ARG A 118 -4.23 12.66 -17.25
C ARG A 118 -4.01 11.87 -15.98
N THR A 119 -3.24 12.38 -15.05
CA THR A 119 -2.94 11.69 -13.79
C THR A 119 -4.22 11.43 -12.98
N LYS A 120 -4.51 10.18 -12.69
CA LYS A 120 -5.67 9.73 -11.90
C LYS A 120 -5.31 9.32 -10.48
N ALA A 121 -4.12 8.75 -10.29
CA ALA A 121 -3.66 8.31 -8.99
C ALA A 121 -2.16 8.57 -8.79
N ILE A 122 -1.79 8.67 -7.54
CA ILE A 122 -0.41 8.76 -7.06
C ILE A 122 -0.21 7.63 -6.05
N VAL A 123 0.85 6.87 -6.21
CA VAL A 123 1.34 5.94 -5.18
C VAL A 123 2.53 6.58 -4.49
N ILE A 124 2.55 6.53 -3.18
CA ILE A 124 3.73 6.82 -2.37
C ILE A 124 4.14 5.58 -1.61
N ILE A 125 5.45 5.37 -1.42
CA ILE A 125 6.01 4.22 -0.69
C ILE A 125 6.83 4.78 0.46
N HIS A 126 6.56 4.30 1.67
CA HIS A 126 7.32 4.66 2.87
C HIS A 126 8.56 3.77 2.98
N THR A 127 9.51 3.99 2.07
CA THR A 127 10.68 3.12 1.86
C THR A 127 11.54 3.02 3.11
N TYR A 128 11.82 1.80 3.54
CA TYR A 128 12.59 1.48 4.76
C TYR A 128 12.02 2.10 6.05
N GLY A 129 10.70 2.32 6.09
CA GLY A 129 10.04 2.98 7.21
C GLY A 129 10.19 4.50 7.25
N ASN A 130 10.85 5.10 6.25
CA ASN A 130 10.90 6.56 6.12
C ASN A 130 9.55 7.09 5.62
N MET A 131 9.00 8.07 6.33
CA MET A 131 7.72 8.68 5.95
C MET A 131 7.90 9.66 4.79
N CYS A 132 7.10 9.48 3.74
CA CYS A 132 6.93 10.51 2.71
C CYS A 132 6.30 11.78 3.30
N GLU A 133 6.33 12.89 2.56
CA GLU A 133 5.64 14.14 2.92
C GLU A 133 4.10 14.01 2.76
N VAL A 134 3.49 13.03 3.46
CA VAL A 134 2.08 12.62 3.28
C VAL A 134 1.14 13.80 3.31
N ASP A 135 1.23 14.67 4.31
CA ASP A 135 0.31 15.80 4.46
C ASP A 135 0.37 16.78 3.28
N LYS A 136 1.56 17.03 2.74
CA LYS A 136 1.74 17.93 1.61
C LYS A 136 1.20 17.28 0.34
N ILE A 137 1.58 16.03 0.08
CA ILE A 137 1.14 15.26 -1.09
C ILE A 137 -0.36 15.04 -1.07
N SER A 138 -0.94 14.70 0.08
CA SER A 138 -2.37 14.49 0.25
C SER A 138 -3.18 15.77 -0.06
N ARG A 139 -2.76 16.91 0.50
CA ARG A 139 -3.40 18.21 0.19
C ARG A 139 -3.33 18.54 -1.29
N PHE A 140 -2.18 18.32 -1.92
CA PHE A 140 -1.99 18.54 -3.34
C PHE A 140 -2.88 17.62 -4.18
N ALA A 141 -2.90 16.32 -3.90
CA ALA A 141 -3.71 15.32 -4.60
C ALA A 141 -5.20 15.65 -4.48
N LYS A 142 -5.68 15.96 -3.26
CA LYS A 142 -7.06 16.35 -2.98
C LYS A 142 -7.50 17.58 -3.77
N LYS A 143 -6.66 18.63 -3.82
CA LYS A 143 -6.94 19.86 -4.59
C LYS A 143 -7.10 19.56 -6.08
N ARG A 144 -6.40 18.56 -6.58
CA ARG A 144 -6.42 18.16 -7.99
C ARG A 144 -7.42 17.02 -8.29
N LYS A 145 -8.11 16.50 -7.29
CA LYS A 145 -9.01 15.35 -7.39
C LYS A 145 -8.29 14.10 -7.90
N ILE A 146 -7.05 13.91 -7.49
CA ILE A 146 -6.20 12.74 -7.79
C ILE A 146 -6.27 11.83 -6.56
N PHE A 147 -6.42 10.51 -6.77
CA PHE A 147 -6.36 9.53 -5.70
C PHE A 147 -4.94 9.39 -5.16
N LEU A 148 -4.81 9.25 -3.85
CA LEU A 148 -3.55 8.96 -3.18
C LEU A 148 -3.62 7.54 -2.59
N ILE A 149 -2.62 6.74 -2.88
CA ILE A 149 -2.43 5.39 -2.34
C ILE A 149 -1.11 5.39 -1.60
N GLU A 150 -1.14 4.92 -0.36
CA GLU A 150 0.03 4.82 0.50
C GLU A 150 0.40 3.34 0.64
N ASP A 151 1.61 2.98 0.20
CA ASP A 151 2.23 1.70 0.50
C ASP A 151 3.09 1.86 1.75
N ALA A 152 2.59 1.32 2.84
CA ALA A 152 3.21 1.35 4.16
C ALA A 152 3.59 -0.07 4.61
N ALA A 153 4.06 -0.90 3.68
CA ALA A 153 4.40 -2.30 3.95
C ALA A 153 5.70 -2.45 4.78
N GLU A 154 6.55 -1.45 4.82
CA GLU A 154 7.81 -1.39 5.58
C GLU A 154 7.66 -0.48 6.80
#